data_d02c610defcbaa49794a4431961e99f4
#
_entry.id   d02c610defcbaa49794a4431961e99f4
#
_cell.length_a   1.000
_cell.length_b   1.000
_cell.length_c   1.000
_cell.angle_alpha   90.00
_cell.angle_beta   90.00
_cell.angle_gamma   90.00
#
_symmetry.space_group_name_H-M   'P 1'
#
loop_
_entity.id
_entity.type
_entity.pdbx_description
1 polymer ?
#
loop_
_entity_poly.entity_id
_entity_poly.type
_entity_poly.pdbx_seq_one_letter_code
_entity_poly.pdbx_strand_id
1 'polypeptide(L)'
;LAIHGLNASDTSGDFIVSPTHVWIKNDLGAARYFTVPTPGAPNDPGGIVGFVADTEFSVDRGFHSEPFELAIATATERATIRYTTDGSEPTESHGFLYTGPITISSTTVLRAAAFKEGFEPTNIDTQSYLFLDQVAVQAGAPQGYPSSWAGVSADYAMDLNPTDYARAAGDASFSPAEARAATVDSLKSIPTISIVTERDNLFDPATGIYLNPSGRGVQWERPVSVEIIGEDGVGRYQTDAGLRIMGFTSRNLNTTPKLNMRLLFKKQYGDAKLDYPLLGPEGPDEFNTIALRGNIRDAWVTEHSGFGSALYIGDEWAKRAQFDMGQPAPRGTFAHIYLNGMYW
;
A
#
# COMPACT_ATOMS: atom_id res chain seq x y z
N LEU A 1 -2.89 -9.09 -38.16
CA LEU A 1 -3.67 -9.91 -39.09
C LEU A 1 -3.90 -11.28 -38.48
N ALA A 2 -5.13 -11.60 -38.06
CA ALA A 2 -5.50 -12.95 -37.63
C ALA A 2 -6.05 -13.70 -38.87
N ILE A 3 -5.36 -14.73 -39.28
CA ILE A 3 -5.86 -15.62 -40.34
C ILE A 3 -6.52 -16.81 -39.65
N HIS A 4 -7.86 -16.89 -39.73
CA HIS A 4 -8.62 -18.05 -39.29
C HIS A 4 -8.76 -19.01 -40.49
N GLY A 5 -8.07 -20.10 -40.41
CA GLY A 5 -8.29 -21.21 -41.33
C GLY A 5 -9.24 -22.23 -40.73
N LEU A 6 -10.25 -22.61 -41.46
CA LEU A 6 -11.16 -23.68 -41.11
C LEU A 6 -10.93 -24.88 -42.04
N ASN A 7 -10.69 -26.04 -41.46
CA ASN A 7 -10.71 -27.30 -42.23
C ASN A 7 -12.15 -27.59 -42.68
N ALA A 8 -12.28 -28.07 -43.90
CA ALA A 8 -13.57 -28.48 -44.46
C ALA A 8 -14.13 -29.75 -43.76
N SER A 9 -13.27 -30.51 -43.06
CA SER A 9 -13.64 -31.64 -42.21
C SER A 9 -12.53 -31.90 -41.20
N ASP A 10 -12.86 -32.53 -40.08
CA ASP A 10 -11.95 -32.95 -39.01
C ASP A 10 -11.00 -34.10 -39.42
N THR A 11 -11.22 -34.71 -40.58
CA THR A 11 -10.38 -35.77 -41.13
C THR A 11 -9.45 -35.31 -42.24
N SER A 12 -9.44 -34.04 -42.62
CA SER A 12 -8.51 -33.48 -43.61
C SER A 12 -7.15 -33.24 -42.97
N GLY A 13 -6.14 -33.96 -43.43
CA GLY A 13 -4.75 -33.81 -42.95
C GLY A 13 -4.01 -32.60 -43.52
N ASP A 14 -4.61 -31.90 -44.48
CA ASP A 14 -3.97 -30.80 -45.20
C ASP A 14 -4.69 -29.48 -44.94
N PHE A 15 -4.00 -28.59 -44.26
CA PHE A 15 -4.46 -27.22 -44.07
C PHE A 15 -3.62 -26.30 -44.97
N ILE A 16 -4.18 -25.93 -46.12
CA ILE A 16 -3.53 -24.97 -47.01
C ILE A 16 -4.33 -23.69 -47.06
N VAL A 17 -3.72 -22.60 -46.57
CA VAL A 17 -4.19 -21.22 -46.84
C VAL A 17 -3.34 -20.70 -48.01
N SER A 18 -3.91 -20.67 -49.21
CA SER A 18 -3.30 -20.05 -50.37
C SER A 18 -4.03 -18.74 -50.70
N PRO A 19 -3.66 -17.62 -50.10
CA PRO A 19 -4.25 -16.33 -50.47
C PRO A 19 -3.75 -15.94 -51.87
N THR A 20 -4.64 -15.97 -52.85
CA THR A 20 -4.32 -15.57 -54.21
C THR A 20 -4.13 -14.06 -54.37
N HIS A 21 -4.69 -13.25 -53.51
CA HIS A 21 -4.44 -11.80 -53.41
C HIS A 21 -4.82 -11.30 -52.00
N VAL A 22 -3.87 -10.71 -51.30
CA VAL A 22 -4.13 -9.91 -50.09
C VAL A 22 -3.87 -8.45 -50.46
N TRP A 23 -4.94 -7.70 -50.69
CA TRP A 23 -4.84 -6.25 -50.78
C TRP A 23 -4.84 -5.68 -49.35
N ILE A 24 -3.66 -5.36 -48.90
CA ILE A 24 -3.55 -4.48 -47.71
C ILE A 24 -3.65 -3.07 -48.25
N LYS A 25 -4.79 -2.40 -48.00
CA LYS A 25 -4.85 -0.97 -48.18
C LYS A 25 -3.90 -0.40 -47.15
N ASN A 26 -2.72 0.03 -47.60
CA ASN A 26 -1.70 0.65 -46.76
C ASN A 26 -2.13 2.07 -46.33
N ASP A 27 -3.21 2.19 -45.61
CA ASP A 27 -3.40 3.27 -44.69
C ASP A 27 -2.90 2.76 -43.34
N LEU A 28 -1.59 2.47 -43.30
CA LEU A 28 -0.89 2.19 -42.06
C LEU A 28 -0.78 3.54 -41.31
N GLY A 29 -1.89 3.94 -40.73
CA GLY A 29 -1.84 4.83 -39.58
C GLY A 29 -0.82 4.26 -38.59
N ALA A 30 -0.26 5.08 -37.72
CA ALA A 30 0.69 4.64 -36.70
C ALA A 30 0.17 3.36 -36.02
N ALA A 31 1.06 2.38 -35.79
CA ALA A 31 0.71 1.16 -35.06
C ALA A 31 0.00 1.53 -33.76
N ARG A 32 -1.08 0.84 -33.46
CA ARG A 32 -1.86 1.09 -32.24
C ARG A 32 -1.96 -0.17 -31.40
N TYR A 33 -2.00 0.00 -30.10
CA TYR A 33 -2.26 -1.05 -29.13
C TYR A 33 -3.74 -1.01 -28.71
N PHE A 34 -4.30 -2.18 -28.42
CA PHE A 34 -5.70 -2.31 -28.00
C PHE A 34 -5.74 -3.08 -26.69
N THR A 35 -6.33 -2.47 -25.67
CA THR A 35 -6.45 -3.06 -24.34
C THR A 35 -7.44 -4.22 -24.29
N VAL A 36 -8.42 -4.22 -25.23
CA VAL A 36 -9.41 -5.29 -25.33
C VAL A 36 -9.25 -6.00 -26.66
N PRO A 37 -8.96 -7.32 -26.67
CA PRO A 37 -8.96 -8.11 -27.89
C PRO A 37 -10.36 -8.14 -28.52
N THR A 38 -10.44 -7.96 -29.84
CA THR A 38 -11.71 -8.00 -30.61
C THR A 38 -11.67 -9.15 -31.65
N PRO A 39 -11.64 -10.44 -31.24
CA PRO A 39 -11.58 -11.56 -32.17
C PRO A 39 -12.81 -11.58 -33.09
N GLY A 40 -12.59 -11.51 -34.41
CA GLY A 40 -13.66 -11.56 -35.39
C GLY A 40 -14.47 -10.26 -35.59
N ALA A 41 -14.07 -9.17 -34.96
CA ALA A 41 -14.65 -7.84 -35.13
C ALA A 41 -13.57 -6.80 -35.46
N PRO A 42 -13.91 -5.65 -36.07
CA PRO A 42 -12.98 -4.55 -36.25
C PRO A 42 -12.46 -4.08 -34.91
N ASN A 43 -11.18 -3.71 -34.85
CA ASN A 43 -10.63 -3.06 -33.66
C ASN A 43 -11.31 -1.69 -33.44
N ASP A 44 -11.46 -1.32 -32.19
CA ASP A 44 -11.94 0.01 -31.81
C ASP A 44 -11.03 1.08 -32.44
N PRO A 45 -11.57 2.13 -33.11
CA PRO A 45 -10.77 3.21 -33.65
C PRO A 45 -9.96 3.98 -32.59
N GLY A 46 -10.28 3.81 -31.31
CA GLY A 46 -9.63 4.47 -30.15
C GLY A 46 -8.34 3.82 -29.64
N GLY A 47 -7.70 2.89 -30.35
CA GLY A 47 -6.46 2.26 -29.89
C GLY A 47 -5.36 3.27 -29.52
N ILE A 48 -4.59 2.96 -28.45
CA ILE A 48 -3.50 3.80 -27.93
C ILE A 48 -2.27 3.77 -28.85
N VAL A 49 -1.52 4.86 -28.88
CA VAL A 49 -0.33 5.03 -29.76
C VAL A 49 0.92 4.46 -29.10
N GLY A 50 0.95 4.39 -27.77
CA GLY A 50 2.07 3.91 -26.98
C GLY A 50 1.75 3.94 -25.49
N PHE A 51 2.77 3.75 -24.68
CA PHE A 51 2.72 3.79 -23.23
C PHE A 51 3.53 4.99 -22.72
N VAL A 52 3.06 5.69 -21.72
CA VAL A 52 3.85 6.71 -21.05
C VAL A 52 4.95 6.02 -20.26
N ALA A 53 6.20 6.48 -20.38
CA ALA A 53 7.30 5.99 -19.57
C ALA A 53 7.07 6.36 -18.10
N ASP A 54 7.48 5.47 -17.23
CA ASP A 54 7.24 5.55 -15.80
C ASP A 54 7.71 6.85 -15.16
N THR A 55 7.17 7.17 -13.98
CA THR A 55 7.60 8.35 -13.22
C THR A 55 8.87 8.05 -12.42
N GLU A 56 9.81 8.99 -12.43
CA GLU A 56 11.06 8.92 -11.67
C GLU A 56 11.07 10.04 -10.63
N PHE A 57 11.47 9.70 -9.41
CA PHE A 57 11.54 10.62 -8.28
C PHE A 57 13.00 10.88 -7.91
N SER A 58 13.36 12.15 -7.67
CA SER A 58 14.74 12.53 -7.27
C SER A 58 15.09 12.08 -5.85
N VAL A 59 14.09 11.76 -5.03
CA VAL A 59 14.21 11.26 -3.66
C VAL A 59 13.24 10.12 -3.48
N ASP A 60 13.72 8.98 -3.02
CA ASP A 60 12.91 7.80 -2.76
C ASP A 60 12.17 7.90 -1.41
N ARG A 61 11.11 7.08 -1.28
CA ARG A 61 10.37 6.85 -0.03
C ARG A 61 11.30 6.51 1.13
N GLY A 62 10.93 6.87 2.34
CA GLY A 62 11.73 6.51 3.51
C GLY A 62 11.62 7.52 4.65
N PHE A 63 12.59 7.43 5.58
CA PHE A 63 12.69 8.32 6.72
C PHE A 63 13.52 9.54 6.38
N HIS A 64 13.01 10.71 6.72
CA HIS A 64 13.64 12.00 6.48
C HIS A 64 13.68 12.82 7.77
N SER A 65 14.76 13.59 7.96
CA SER A 65 14.93 14.48 9.12
C SER A 65 14.92 15.95 8.72
N GLU A 66 15.24 16.26 7.45
CA GLU A 66 15.34 17.61 6.93
C GLU A 66 14.44 17.80 5.71
N PRO A 67 13.88 18.99 5.51
CA PRO A 67 13.17 19.35 4.29
C PRO A 67 14.03 19.19 3.03
N PHE A 68 13.40 18.78 1.93
CA PHE A 68 14.07 18.64 0.63
C PHE A 68 13.16 19.04 -0.53
N GLU A 69 13.77 19.29 -1.69
CA GLU A 69 13.07 19.54 -2.94
C GLU A 69 12.94 18.23 -3.73
N LEU A 70 11.71 17.83 -4.02
CA LEU A 70 11.39 16.64 -4.78
C LEU A 70 11.14 17.00 -6.24
N ALA A 71 11.94 16.45 -7.15
CA ALA A 71 11.66 16.49 -8.57
C ALA A 71 11.00 15.19 -9.04
N ILE A 72 10.02 15.31 -9.95
CA ILE A 72 9.36 14.19 -10.60
C ILE A 72 9.56 14.34 -12.12
N ALA A 73 9.96 13.27 -12.79
CA ALA A 73 10.21 13.27 -14.23
C ALA A 73 9.58 12.04 -14.90
N THR A 74 9.43 12.08 -16.21
CA THR A 74 9.16 10.95 -17.08
C THR A 74 9.93 11.12 -18.37
N ALA A 75 10.41 10.02 -18.96
CA ALA A 75 11.10 10.05 -20.25
C ALA A 75 10.17 10.34 -21.44
N THR A 76 8.85 10.30 -21.24
CA THR A 76 7.89 10.60 -22.33
C THR A 76 7.77 12.10 -22.53
N GLU A 77 8.29 12.59 -23.64
CA GLU A 77 8.18 14.00 -24.01
C GLU A 77 6.72 14.49 -24.05
N ARG A 78 6.46 15.66 -23.50
CA ARG A 78 5.16 16.33 -23.43
C ARG A 78 4.10 15.52 -22.66
N ALA A 79 4.50 14.58 -21.82
CA ALA A 79 3.57 14.01 -20.85
C ALA A 79 3.28 15.02 -19.74
N THR A 80 2.09 14.97 -19.21
CA THR A 80 1.65 15.76 -18.06
C THR A 80 1.74 14.88 -16.83
N ILE A 81 2.48 15.32 -15.80
CA ILE A 81 2.54 14.66 -14.52
C ILE A 81 1.53 15.31 -13.58
N ARG A 82 0.73 14.49 -12.91
CA ARG A 82 -0.12 14.92 -11.80
C ARG A 82 0.22 14.15 -10.54
N TYR A 83 0.04 14.81 -9.40
CA TYR A 83 0.29 14.19 -8.10
C TYR A 83 -0.77 14.61 -7.07
N THR A 84 -0.91 13.80 -6.02
CA THR A 84 -1.72 14.04 -4.84
C THR A 84 -0.89 13.87 -3.59
N THR A 85 -1.34 14.41 -2.45
CA THR A 85 -0.65 14.30 -1.15
C THR A 85 -1.59 13.88 -0.03
N ASP A 86 -2.77 13.41 -0.37
CA ASP A 86 -3.86 13.02 0.55
C ASP A 86 -4.23 11.52 0.45
N GLY A 87 -3.45 10.74 -0.31
CA GLY A 87 -3.67 9.32 -0.57
C GLY A 87 -4.64 9.03 -1.72
N SER A 88 -5.29 10.05 -2.31
CA SER A 88 -6.15 9.87 -3.48
C SER A 88 -5.34 9.52 -4.74
N GLU A 89 -6.00 8.95 -5.73
CA GLU A 89 -5.36 8.58 -7.00
C GLU A 89 -5.31 9.80 -7.94
N PRO A 90 -4.12 10.19 -8.46
CA PRO A 90 -4.03 11.19 -9.51
C PRO A 90 -4.64 10.64 -10.80
N THR A 91 -5.44 11.48 -11.50
CA THR A 91 -6.00 11.18 -12.81
C THR A 91 -5.73 12.33 -13.78
N GLU A 92 -6.10 12.22 -15.04
CA GLU A 92 -5.97 13.33 -16.01
C GLU A 92 -6.62 14.63 -15.54
N SER A 93 -7.68 14.54 -14.70
CA SER A 93 -8.44 15.69 -14.20
C SER A 93 -8.33 15.91 -12.69
N HIS A 94 -7.72 14.98 -11.94
CA HIS A 94 -7.58 15.06 -10.48
C HIS A 94 -6.13 15.10 -10.06
N GLY A 95 -5.86 15.82 -8.97
CA GLY A 95 -4.53 16.05 -8.43
C GLY A 95 -3.90 17.35 -8.93
N PHE A 96 -2.80 17.74 -8.32
CA PHE A 96 -2.02 18.92 -8.68
C PHE A 96 -1.23 18.67 -9.96
N LEU A 97 -1.19 19.67 -10.83
CA LEU A 97 -0.30 19.65 -11.99
C LEU A 97 1.13 19.85 -11.52
N TYR A 98 2.03 18.93 -11.86
CA TYR A 98 3.44 19.10 -11.57
C TYR A 98 4.06 20.09 -12.55
N THR A 99 4.60 21.17 -12.04
CA THR A 99 5.21 22.26 -12.83
C THR A 99 6.67 22.55 -12.43
N GLY A 100 7.21 21.85 -11.43
CA GLY A 100 8.55 22.03 -10.91
C GLY A 100 8.72 21.42 -9.52
N PRO A 101 9.91 21.46 -8.92
CA PRO A 101 10.18 20.80 -7.65
C PRO A 101 9.18 21.15 -6.55
N ILE A 102 8.88 20.17 -5.70
CA ILE A 102 7.93 20.25 -4.59
C ILE A 102 8.75 20.21 -3.30
N THR A 103 8.58 21.21 -2.44
CA THR A 103 9.19 21.19 -1.11
C THR A 103 8.46 20.20 -0.20
N ILE A 104 9.16 19.15 0.25
CA ILE A 104 8.68 18.20 1.24
C ILE A 104 9.33 18.54 2.59
N SER A 105 8.52 19.00 3.55
CA SER A 105 9.00 19.46 4.88
C SER A 105 8.28 18.79 6.05
N SER A 106 7.37 17.90 5.76
CA SER A 106 6.60 17.15 6.76
C SER A 106 6.27 15.76 6.23
N THR A 107 5.85 14.86 7.13
CA THR A 107 5.33 13.54 6.75
C THR A 107 4.28 13.68 5.65
N THR A 108 4.57 13.11 4.50
CA THR A 108 3.77 13.26 3.28
C THR A 108 3.69 11.92 2.55
N VAL A 109 2.50 11.53 2.15
CA VAL A 109 2.30 10.46 1.17
C VAL A 109 2.00 11.09 -0.17
N LEU A 110 2.88 10.90 -1.12
CA LEU A 110 2.73 11.45 -2.46
C LEU A 110 2.42 10.31 -3.44
N ARG A 111 1.39 10.51 -4.25
CA ARG A 111 1.06 9.61 -5.36
C ARG A 111 1.17 10.39 -6.66
N ALA A 112 1.80 9.83 -7.67
CA ALA A 112 1.97 10.50 -8.97
C ALA A 112 1.74 9.54 -10.13
N ALA A 113 1.27 10.11 -11.24
CA ALA A 113 1.16 9.42 -12.52
C ALA A 113 1.39 10.41 -13.67
N ALA A 114 1.83 9.91 -14.80
CA ALA A 114 2.05 10.68 -16.01
C ALA A 114 1.04 10.29 -17.09
N PHE A 115 0.54 11.31 -17.79
CA PHE A 115 -0.54 11.22 -18.78
C PHE A 115 -0.12 11.86 -20.09
N LYS A 116 -0.54 11.27 -21.21
CA LYS A 116 -0.36 11.86 -22.54
C LYS A 116 -1.50 11.41 -23.43
N GLU A 117 -2.12 12.34 -24.13
CA GLU A 117 -3.24 12.05 -25.05
C GLU A 117 -2.88 10.96 -26.06
N GLY A 118 -3.73 9.95 -26.16
CA GLY A 118 -3.56 8.79 -27.03
C GLY A 118 -2.57 7.73 -26.53
N PHE A 119 -2.00 7.90 -25.35
CA PHE A 119 -1.11 6.91 -24.71
C PHE A 119 -1.81 6.28 -23.51
N GLU A 120 -1.42 5.05 -23.16
CA GLU A 120 -1.73 4.47 -21.86
C GLU A 120 -0.93 5.23 -20.80
N PRO A 121 -1.55 5.73 -19.73
CA PRO A 121 -0.85 6.41 -18.65
C PRO A 121 0.09 5.44 -17.90
N THR A 122 0.95 6.00 -17.04
CA THR A 122 1.74 5.17 -16.11
C THR A 122 0.84 4.50 -15.09
N ASN A 123 1.34 3.46 -14.40
CA ASN A 123 0.84 3.12 -13.08
C ASN A 123 0.94 4.32 -12.13
N ILE A 124 0.31 4.21 -10.98
CA ILE A 124 0.40 5.24 -9.94
C ILE A 124 1.54 4.86 -9.00
N ASP A 125 2.59 5.66 -9.00
CA ASP A 125 3.67 5.53 -8.04
C ASP A 125 3.30 6.19 -6.72
N THR A 126 3.64 5.51 -5.63
CA THR A 126 3.43 6.00 -4.27
C THR A 126 4.76 6.18 -3.57
N GLN A 127 4.95 7.32 -2.90
CA GLN A 127 6.15 7.66 -2.14
C GLN A 127 5.73 8.17 -0.75
N SER A 128 6.04 7.41 0.30
CA SER A 128 5.85 7.84 1.69
C SER A 128 7.13 8.45 2.24
N TYR A 129 7.12 9.75 2.48
CA TYR A 129 8.19 10.50 3.13
C TYR A 129 7.84 10.70 4.59
N LEU A 130 8.50 10.00 5.50
CA LEU A 130 8.17 9.95 6.92
C LEU A 130 9.17 10.75 7.74
N PHE A 131 8.72 11.81 8.39
CA PHE A 131 9.50 12.63 9.31
C PHE A 131 9.24 12.13 10.73
N LEU A 132 10.09 11.24 11.22
CA LEU A 132 9.85 10.51 12.48
C LEU A 132 9.74 11.40 13.69
N ASP A 133 10.42 12.55 13.70
CA ASP A 133 10.27 13.56 14.73
C ASP A 133 8.85 14.15 14.82
N GLN A 134 8.17 14.25 13.70
CA GLN A 134 6.77 14.70 13.65
C GLN A 134 5.83 13.55 14.03
N VAL A 135 6.15 12.34 13.59
CA VAL A 135 5.40 11.12 13.93
C VAL A 135 5.43 10.90 15.46
N ALA A 136 6.60 11.06 16.09
CA ALA A 136 6.75 10.88 17.54
C ALA A 136 5.87 11.82 18.40
N VAL A 137 5.35 12.90 17.82
CA VAL A 137 4.43 13.84 18.46
C VAL A 137 3.10 13.93 17.72
N GLN A 138 2.76 12.90 16.92
CA GLN A 138 1.48 12.82 16.22
C GLN A 138 0.32 12.98 17.21
N ALA A 139 -0.57 13.91 16.95
CA ALA A 139 -1.68 14.25 17.84
C ALA A 139 -2.98 14.40 17.04
N GLY A 140 -4.06 13.90 17.62
CA GLY A 140 -5.42 14.11 17.15
C GLY A 140 -5.70 13.68 15.72
N ALA A 141 -6.92 13.92 15.26
CA ALA A 141 -7.35 13.62 13.90
C ALA A 141 -6.73 14.61 12.88
N PRO A 142 -6.09 14.13 11.80
CA PRO A 142 -5.70 15.01 10.72
C PRO A 142 -6.91 15.65 10.05
N GLN A 143 -6.67 16.76 9.34
CA GLN A 143 -7.74 17.45 8.63
C GLN A 143 -8.47 16.52 7.66
N GLY A 144 -9.80 16.49 7.74
CA GLY A 144 -10.65 15.65 6.89
C GLY A 144 -10.82 14.20 7.35
N TYR A 145 -10.18 13.80 8.45
CA TYR A 145 -10.39 12.49 9.05
C TYR A 145 -11.51 12.51 10.10
N PRO A 146 -12.27 11.40 10.27
CA PRO A 146 -13.38 11.38 11.23
C PRO A 146 -12.88 11.42 12.68
N SER A 147 -13.58 12.12 13.53
CA SER A 147 -13.31 12.15 14.98
C SER A 147 -13.84 10.91 15.73
N SER A 148 -14.58 10.04 15.04
CA SER A 148 -15.09 8.78 15.59
C SER A 148 -15.14 7.69 14.53
N TRP A 149 -14.93 6.45 14.97
CA TRP A 149 -15.03 5.24 14.13
C TRP A 149 -16.22 4.42 14.59
N ALA A 150 -17.30 4.39 13.80
CA ALA A 150 -18.52 3.65 14.09
C ALA A 150 -19.03 3.87 15.54
N GLY A 151 -18.99 5.12 16.01
CA GLY A 151 -19.48 5.52 17.34
C GLY A 151 -18.45 5.43 18.47
N VAL A 152 -17.24 4.95 18.20
CA VAL A 152 -16.12 4.97 19.14
C VAL A 152 -15.22 6.17 18.84
N SER A 153 -14.72 6.87 19.86
CA SER A 153 -13.76 7.96 19.66
C SER A 153 -12.56 7.49 18.85
N ALA A 154 -12.23 8.22 17.80
CA ALA A 154 -11.07 7.90 16.99
C ALA A 154 -9.78 8.27 17.74
N ASP A 155 -8.81 7.37 17.67
CA ASP A 155 -7.50 7.54 18.26
C ASP A 155 -6.42 7.57 17.18
N TYR A 156 -5.89 8.76 16.94
CA TYR A 156 -4.79 9.00 16.00
C TYR A 156 -3.51 9.44 16.71
N ALA A 157 -3.56 9.68 18.01
CA ALA A 157 -2.42 10.20 18.74
C ALA A 157 -1.34 9.12 18.94
N MET A 158 -0.09 9.54 18.98
CA MET A 158 1.03 8.71 19.41
C MET A 158 1.03 8.52 20.94
N ASP A 159 0.39 9.43 21.67
CA ASP A 159 0.28 9.43 23.14
C ASP A 159 1.63 9.30 23.86
N LEU A 160 2.63 10.01 23.35
CA LEU A 160 3.96 10.01 23.94
C LEU A 160 3.90 10.44 25.41
N ASN A 161 4.14 9.50 26.33
CA ASN A 161 4.13 9.71 27.76
C ASN A 161 5.53 9.51 28.38
N PRO A 162 6.22 10.59 28.78
CA PRO A 162 7.55 10.50 29.40
C PRO A 162 7.58 9.62 30.66
N THR A 163 6.48 9.57 31.42
CA THR A 163 6.40 8.74 32.64
C THR A 163 6.44 7.25 32.32
N ASP A 164 5.84 6.82 31.22
CA ASP A 164 5.86 5.42 30.80
C ASP A 164 7.26 5.01 30.31
N TYR A 165 7.93 5.90 29.60
CA TYR A 165 9.33 5.68 29.23
C TYR A 165 10.25 5.62 30.45
N ALA A 166 10.13 6.54 31.40
CA ALA A 166 10.87 6.54 32.64
C ALA A 166 10.69 5.22 33.41
N ARG A 167 9.45 4.74 33.50
CA ARG A 167 9.12 3.46 34.15
C ARG A 167 9.75 2.28 33.41
N ALA A 168 9.68 2.24 32.09
CA ALA A 168 10.25 1.18 31.27
C ALA A 168 11.78 1.16 31.33
N ALA A 169 12.42 2.33 31.39
CA ALA A 169 13.86 2.48 31.53
C ALA A 169 14.36 2.29 32.98
N GLY A 170 13.47 2.25 33.98
CA GLY A 170 13.83 2.29 35.40
C GLY A 170 14.45 3.62 35.85
N ASP A 171 14.22 4.69 35.09
CA ASP A 171 14.75 6.04 35.31
C ASP A 171 13.64 7.08 35.42
N ALA A 172 13.41 7.60 36.60
CA ALA A 172 12.38 8.61 36.88
C ALA A 172 12.76 10.01 36.36
N SER A 173 13.97 10.23 35.88
CA SER A 173 14.45 11.52 35.36
C SER A 173 14.25 11.72 33.87
N PHE A 174 13.66 10.75 33.17
CA PHE A 174 13.44 10.79 31.73
C PHE A 174 12.66 12.04 31.30
N SER A 175 13.28 12.91 30.57
CA SER A 175 12.65 14.16 30.10
C SER A 175 11.76 13.93 28.89
N PRO A 176 10.84 14.85 28.56
CA PRO A 176 10.07 14.77 27.31
C PRO A 176 10.93 14.71 26.03
N ALA A 177 12.10 15.36 26.04
CA ALA A 177 13.02 15.33 24.90
C ALA A 177 13.67 13.95 24.74
N GLU A 178 14.08 13.32 25.85
CA GLU A 178 14.64 11.95 25.83
C GLU A 178 13.58 10.93 25.44
N ALA A 179 12.34 11.08 25.93
CA ALA A 179 11.23 10.24 25.54
C ALA A 179 10.95 10.34 24.01
N ARG A 180 10.98 11.55 23.47
CA ARG A 180 10.83 11.77 22.02
C ARG A 180 11.96 11.11 21.22
N ALA A 181 13.21 11.29 21.63
CA ALA A 181 14.35 10.65 20.98
C ALA A 181 14.23 9.12 21.04
N ALA A 182 13.88 8.55 22.18
CA ALA A 182 13.65 7.12 22.33
C ALA A 182 12.51 6.60 21.45
N THR A 183 11.44 7.40 21.26
CA THR A 183 10.36 7.06 20.33
C THR A 183 10.88 7.03 18.90
N VAL A 184 11.63 8.03 18.45
CA VAL A 184 12.22 8.07 17.11
C VAL A 184 13.15 6.87 16.88
N ASP A 185 13.97 6.51 17.87
CA ASP A 185 14.84 5.34 17.79
C ASP A 185 14.02 4.04 17.75
N SER A 186 12.95 3.94 18.52
CA SER A 186 12.03 2.80 18.49
C SER A 186 11.35 2.65 17.13
N LEU A 187 10.95 3.73 16.47
CA LEU A 187 10.36 3.72 15.14
C LEU A 187 11.32 3.25 14.04
N LYS A 188 12.63 3.19 14.32
CA LYS A 188 13.66 2.65 13.44
C LYS A 188 14.08 1.21 13.81
N SER A 189 13.57 0.65 14.90
CA SER A 189 14.07 -0.63 15.44
C SER A 189 13.53 -1.87 14.74
N ILE A 190 12.46 -1.74 13.96
CA ILE A 190 11.83 -2.80 13.16
C ILE A 190 11.36 -2.24 11.83
N PRO A 191 11.15 -3.08 10.80
CA PRO A 191 10.66 -2.63 9.50
C PRO A 191 9.35 -1.87 9.57
N THR A 192 9.14 -0.98 8.63
CA THR A 192 7.90 -0.22 8.46
C THR A 192 7.13 -0.69 7.23
N ILE A 193 5.82 -0.85 7.39
CA ILE A 193 4.87 -1.05 6.29
C ILE A 193 3.99 0.20 6.21
N SER A 194 4.15 0.95 5.12
CA SER A 194 3.28 2.08 4.79
C SER A 194 2.17 1.62 3.86
N ILE A 195 0.92 1.92 4.21
CA ILE A 195 -0.28 1.60 3.45
C ILE A 195 -0.93 2.90 3.03
N VAL A 196 -1.09 3.10 1.74
CA VAL A 196 -1.66 4.32 1.17
C VAL A 196 -2.89 3.99 0.35
N THR A 197 -3.98 4.70 0.61
CA THR A 197 -5.24 4.52 -0.08
C THR A 197 -6.08 5.79 -0.01
N GLU A 198 -7.09 5.90 -0.86
CA GLU A 198 -8.07 6.96 -0.72
C GLU A 198 -8.74 6.91 0.65
N ARG A 199 -8.89 8.08 1.29
CA ARG A 199 -9.51 8.19 2.61
C ARG A 199 -10.89 7.55 2.68
N ASP A 200 -11.69 7.68 1.63
CA ASP A 200 -13.04 7.15 1.57
C ASP A 200 -13.08 5.61 1.55
N ASN A 201 -12.03 4.96 1.05
CA ASN A 201 -11.85 3.51 1.18
C ASN A 201 -11.88 3.03 2.63
N LEU A 202 -11.43 3.88 3.55
CA LEU A 202 -11.40 3.59 4.99
C LEU A 202 -12.60 4.14 5.72
N PHE A 203 -13.00 5.39 5.43
CA PHE A 203 -13.85 6.21 6.30
C PHE A 203 -15.11 6.76 5.63
N ASP A 204 -15.48 6.31 4.43
CA ASP A 204 -16.81 6.59 3.90
C ASP A 204 -17.89 5.88 4.74
N PRO A 205 -18.97 6.55 5.15
CA PRO A 205 -19.99 5.96 6.03
C PRO A 205 -20.65 4.69 5.47
N ALA A 206 -20.79 4.57 4.14
CA ALA A 206 -21.46 3.44 3.50
C ALA A 206 -20.50 2.35 3.06
N THR A 207 -19.32 2.73 2.60
CA THR A 207 -18.39 1.82 1.91
C THR A 207 -17.02 1.72 2.56
N GLY A 208 -16.66 2.63 3.46
CA GLY A 208 -15.38 2.64 4.16
C GLY A 208 -15.23 1.44 5.10
N ILE A 209 -14.14 0.69 4.93
CA ILE A 209 -13.97 -0.59 5.64
C ILE A 209 -13.74 -0.42 7.14
N TYR A 210 -13.22 0.74 7.57
CA TYR A 210 -12.95 1.01 8.98
C TYR A 210 -14.23 1.42 9.74
N LEU A 211 -15.14 2.16 9.08
CA LEU A 211 -16.45 2.49 9.65
C LEU A 211 -17.45 1.32 9.56
N ASN A 212 -17.19 0.33 8.70
CA ASN A 212 -18.02 -0.85 8.52
C ASN A 212 -17.23 -2.14 8.82
N PRO A 213 -16.65 -2.30 10.02
CA PRO A 213 -15.71 -3.37 10.33
C PRO A 213 -16.32 -4.77 10.28
N SER A 214 -17.64 -4.90 10.33
CA SER A 214 -18.36 -6.16 10.17
C SER A 214 -18.43 -6.67 8.73
N GLY A 215 -18.12 -5.81 7.75
CA GLY A 215 -18.13 -6.13 6.32
C GLY A 215 -17.20 -7.28 5.97
N ARG A 216 -17.67 -8.20 5.10
CA ARG A 216 -16.94 -9.41 4.71
C ARG A 216 -17.05 -9.66 3.22
N GLY A 217 -16.10 -10.41 2.67
CA GLY A 217 -16.11 -10.77 1.26
C GLY A 217 -15.37 -9.75 0.39
N VAL A 218 -15.38 -9.98 -0.93
CA VAL A 218 -14.64 -9.18 -1.91
C VAL A 218 -15.17 -7.75 -2.02
N GLN A 219 -16.44 -7.55 -1.79
CA GLN A 219 -17.08 -6.22 -1.81
C GLN A 219 -16.55 -5.27 -0.69
N TRP A 220 -15.89 -5.84 0.31
CA TRP A 220 -15.23 -5.10 1.40
C TRP A 220 -13.70 -5.13 1.28
N GLU A 221 -13.19 -5.26 0.07
CA GLU A 221 -11.77 -5.14 -0.27
C GLU A 221 -11.53 -3.79 -0.93
N ARG A 222 -10.50 -3.08 -0.50
CA ARG A 222 -10.15 -1.75 -1.01
C ARG A 222 -8.76 -1.78 -1.60
N PRO A 223 -8.56 -1.12 -2.76
CA PRO A 223 -7.22 -0.98 -3.34
C PRO A 223 -6.34 -0.14 -2.43
N VAL A 224 -5.10 -0.55 -2.27
CA VAL A 224 -4.07 0.17 -1.51
C VAL A 224 -2.72 0.01 -2.19
N SER A 225 -1.85 1.00 -2.05
CA SER A 225 -0.43 0.86 -2.27
C SER A 225 0.25 0.45 -0.96
N VAL A 226 1.21 -0.45 -1.04
CA VAL A 226 1.96 -0.99 0.11
C VAL A 226 3.44 -0.75 -0.13
N GLU A 227 4.08 -0.09 0.81
CA GLU A 227 5.51 0.17 0.76
C GLU A 227 6.19 -0.49 1.97
N ILE A 228 7.37 -1.07 1.76
CA ILE A 228 8.21 -1.61 2.82
C ILE A 228 9.45 -0.71 2.93
N ILE A 229 9.69 -0.20 4.14
CA ILE A 229 10.84 0.63 4.48
C ILE A 229 11.64 -0.12 5.53
N GLY A 230 12.94 -0.24 5.30
CA GLY A 230 13.86 -0.92 6.22
C GLY A 230 14.11 -0.10 7.50
N GLU A 231 14.73 -0.73 8.48
CA GLU A 231 15.13 -0.11 9.75
C GLU A 231 16.11 1.07 9.56
N ASP A 232 16.89 1.03 8.49
CA ASP A 232 17.77 2.13 8.06
C ASP A 232 17.02 3.30 7.41
N GLY A 233 15.71 3.21 7.29
CA GLY A 233 14.85 4.23 6.71
C GLY A 233 14.82 4.24 5.18
N VAL A 234 15.46 3.26 4.52
CA VAL A 234 15.48 3.17 3.05
C VAL A 234 14.30 2.36 2.56
N GLY A 235 13.60 2.88 1.55
CA GLY A 235 12.54 2.15 0.86
C GLY A 235 13.08 0.89 0.19
N ARG A 236 12.43 -0.25 0.43
CA ARG A 236 12.85 -1.56 -0.07
C ARG A 236 11.97 -2.10 -1.17
N TYR A 237 10.67 -1.90 -1.05
CA TYR A 237 9.71 -2.50 -1.95
C TYR A 237 8.42 -1.67 -2.00
N GLN A 238 7.72 -1.70 -3.13
CA GLN A 238 6.39 -1.13 -3.29
C GLN A 238 5.59 -2.02 -4.23
N THR A 239 4.33 -2.26 -3.88
CA THR A 239 3.37 -2.98 -4.72
C THR A 239 1.95 -2.58 -4.33
N ASP A 240 0.98 -2.89 -5.19
CA ASP A 240 -0.42 -2.67 -4.91
C ASP A 240 -1.10 -3.95 -4.40
N ALA A 241 -2.08 -3.77 -3.53
CA ALA A 241 -2.80 -4.87 -2.89
C ALA A 241 -4.26 -4.52 -2.62
N GLY A 242 -5.04 -5.52 -2.23
CA GLY A 242 -6.35 -5.33 -1.61
C GLY A 242 -6.23 -5.32 -0.09
N LEU A 243 -6.88 -4.38 0.57
CA LEU A 243 -6.96 -4.29 2.03
C LEU A 243 -8.34 -4.71 2.53
N ARG A 244 -8.39 -5.56 3.56
CA ARG A 244 -9.62 -5.89 4.29
C ARG A 244 -9.42 -5.84 5.79
N ILE A 245 -10.48 -5.49 6.52
CA ILE A 245 -10.53 -5.76 7.95
C ILE A 245 -10.69 -7.28 8.18
N MET A 246 -9.93 -7.84 9.12
CA MET A 246 -9.97 -9.27 9.45
C MET A 246 -10.30 -9.52 10.93
N GLY A 247 -10.66 -10.77 11.22
CA GLY A 247 -10.94 -11.23 12.58
C GLY A 247 -12.43 -11.48 12.84
N PHE A 248 -12.74 -11.75 14.09
CA PHE A 248 -14.08 -11.95 14.62
C PHE A 248 -14.36 -10.95 15.75
N THR A 249 -13.95 -11.21 16.96
CA THR A 249 -14.06 -10.28 18.11
C THR A 249 -13.20 -9.01 17.88
N SER A 250 -12.06 -9.15 17.22
CA SER A 250 -11.15 -8.05 16.86
C SER A 250 -11.69 -7.07 15.82
N ARG A 251 -12.94 -7.24 15.36
CA ARG A 251 -13.67 -6.28 14.52
C ARG A 251 -14.49 -5.28 15.34
N ASN A 252 -14.52 -5.47 16.66
CA ASN A 252 -15.27 -4.60 17.54
C ASN A 252 -14.37 -3.45 18.02
N LEU A 253 -14.64 -2.25 17.53
CA LEU A 253 -13.90 -1.03 17.88
C LEU A 253 -13.96 -0.68 19.37
N ASN A 254 -14.99 -1.12 20.11
CA ASN A 254 -15.02 -1.00 21.56
C ASN A 254 -14.04 -1.92 22.29
N THR A 255 -13.58 -2.99 21.60
CA THR A 255 -12.59 -3.92 22.16
C THR A 255 -11.17 -3.51 21.77
N THR A 256 -11.00 -3.00 20.56
CA THR A 256 -9.74 -2.50 20.05
C THR A 256 -9.98 -1.41 19.01
N PRO A 257 -9.43 -0.20 19.18
CA PRO A 257 -9.54 0.86 18.18
C PRO A 257 -8.68 0.57 16.94
N LYS A 258 -7.60 -0.19 17.07
CA LYS A 258 -6.71 -0.58 15.96
C LYS A 258 -7.11 -1.97 15.45
N LEU A 259 -7.86 -1.99 14.36
CA LEU A 259 -8.41 -3.22 13.79
C LEU A 259 -7.33 -4.05 13.08
N ASN A 260 -7.45 -5.37 13.21
CA ASN A 260 -6.62 -6.26 12.41
C ASN A 260 -6.96 -6.13 10.92
N MET A 261 -5.95 -6.10 10.08
CA MET A 261 -6.06 -5.94 8.63
C MET A 261 -5.43 -7.12 7.89
N ARG A 262 -5.79 -7.27 6.63
CA ARG A 262 -5.22 -8.26 5.73
C ARG A 262 -4.91 -7.61 4.40
N LEU A 263 -3.69 -7.74 3.95
CA LEU A 263 -3.25 -7.42 2.60
C LEU A 263 -3.43 -8.65 1.72
N LEU A 264 -3.99 -8.47 0.53
CA LEU A 264 -4.23 -9.52 -0.45
C LEU A 264 -3.59 -9.11 -1.78
N PHE A 265 -2.55 -9.83 -2.17
CA PHE A 265 -1.83 -9.58 -3.41
C PHE A 265 -2.50 -10.34 -4.55
N LYS A 266 -2.97 -9.61 -5.56
CA LYS A 266 -3.76 -10.14 -6.68
C LYS A 266 -3.48 -9.34 -7.94
N LYS A 267 -3.48 -9.99 -9.09
CA LYS A 267 -3.28 -9.35 -10.40
C LYS A 267 -4.21 -8.17 -10.72
N GLN A 268 -5.36 -8.11 -10.07
CA GLN A 268 -6.30 -6.99 -10.27
C GLN A 268 -5.81 -5.68 -9.65
N TYR A 269 -4.83 -5.74 -8.72
CA TYR A 269 -4.25 -4.56 -8.08
C TYR A 269 -2.84 -4.26 -8.61
N GLY A 270 -2.06 -5.29 -8.88
CA GLY A 270 -0.67 -5.22 -9.29
C GLY A 270 -0.07 -6.61 -9.39
N ASP A 271 0.98 -6.88 -8.66
CA ASP A 271 1.59 -8.20 -8.62
C ASP A 271 0.68 -9.24 -7.97
N ALA A 272 0.68 -10.46 -8.52
CA ALA A 272 -0.15 -11.56 -8.00
C ALA A 272 0.29 -12.05 -6.62
N LYS A 273 1.49 -11.66 -6.20
CA LYS A 273 2.12 -11.99 -4.93
C LYS A 273 3.02 -10.83 -4.48
N LEU A 274 3.22 -10.71 -3.18
CA LEU A 274 4.35 -9.97 -2.64
C LEU A 274 5.59 -10.84 -2.83
N ASP A 275 6.53 -10.40 -3.65
CA ASP A 275 7.84 -11.04 -3.86
C ASP A 275 8.89 -10.26 -3.06
N TYR A 276 8.92 -10.52 -1.76
CA TYR A 276 9.83 -9.87 -0.82
C TYR A 276 10.00 -10.72 0.44
N PRO A 277 11.23 -10.96 0.94
CA PRO A 277 11.50 -11.82 2.09
C PRO A 277 11.14 -11.14 3.42
N LEU A 278 9.87 -10.76 3.58
CA LEU A 278 9.36 -9.99 4.73
C LEU A 278 9.64 -10.65 6.10
N LEU A 279 9.70 -11.98 6.14
CA LEU A 279 9.93 -12.75 7.37
C LEU A 279 11.39 -13.17 7.56
N GLY A 280 12.32 -12.55 6.82
CA GLY A 280 13.75 -12.84 6.86
C GLY A 280 14.14 -14.13 6.12
N PRO A 281 15.43 -14.50 6.16
CA PRO A 281 16.00 -15.54 5.31
C PRO A 281 15.49 -16.96 5.59
N GLU A 282 14.84 -17.19 6.72
CA GLU A 282 14.24 -18.49 7.07
C GLU A 282 12.74 -18.55 6.73
N GLY A 283 12.17 -17.44 6.27
CA GLY A 283 10.77 -17.32 5.86
C GLY A 283 10.56 -17.62 4.37
N PRO A 284 9.32 -17.67 3.90
CA PRO A 284 9.03 -17.65 2.47
C PRO A 284 9.35 -16.27 1.88
N ASP A 285 9.73 -16.25 0.60
CA ASP A 285 10.02 -15.02 -0.15
C ASP A 285 8.76 -14.46 -0.83
N GLU A 286 7.73 -15.27 -1.02
CA GLU A 286 6.51 -14.89 -1.73
C GLU A 286 5.26 -15.08 -0.87
N PHE A 287 4.34 -14.10 -0.92
CA PHE A 287 3.09 -14.13 -0.16
C PHE A 287 1.89 -13.76 -1.03
N ASN A 288 0.84 -14.56 -0.98
CA ASN A 288 -0.48 -14.18 -1.53
C ASN A 288 -1.24 -13.26 -0.57
N THR A 289 -0.92 -13.33 0.73
CA THR A 289 -1.66 -12.63 1.79
C THR A 289 -0.77 -12.41 3.00
N ILE A 290 -0.83 -11.21 3.56
CA ILE A 290 -0.20 -10.86 4.83
C ILE A 290 -1.30 -10.46 5.83
N ALA A 291 -1.24 -10.99 7.04
CA ALA A 291 -2.11 -10.59 8.14
C ALA A 291 -1.39 -9.58 9.04
N LEU A 292 -1.93 -8.37 9.12
CA LEU A 292 -1.48 -7.33 10.03
C LEU A 292 -2.31 -7.40 11.31
N ARG A 293 -1.69 -7.75 12.42
CA ARG A 293 -2.38 -8.01 13.68
C ARG A 293 -2.03 -6.95 14.72
N GLY A 294 -3.05 -6.23 15.20
CA GLY A 294 -2.95 -5.28 16.31
C GLY A 294 -2.94 -5.94 17.70
N ASN A 295 -2.77 -7.24 17.74
CA ASN A 295 -2.55 -8.08 18.93
C ASN A 295 -3.52 -7.86 20.09
N ILE A 296 -4.80 -7.98 19.81
CA ILE A 296 -5.95 -7.65 20.70
C ILE A 296 -5.89 -8.22 22.13
N ARG A 297 -5.18 -9.32 22.39
CA ARG A 297 -5.09 -9.98 23.70
C ARG A 297 -3.72 -9.87 24.36
N ASP A 298 -2.76 -9.32 23.65
CA ASP A 298 -1.39 -9.14 24.13
C ASP A 298 -0.91 -7.75 23.66
N ALA A 299 -1.68 -6.72 23.99
CA ALA A 299 -1.47 -5.32 23.61
C ALA A 299 -1.87 -4.37 24.76
N TRP A 300 -1.41 -3.14 24.72
CA TRP A 300 -1.71 -2.10 25.71
C TRP A 300 -3.20 -1.94 26.00
N VAL A 301 -4.04 -2.07 25.00
CA VAL A 301 -5.50 -1.97 25.15
C VAL A 301 -6.08 -3.04 26.08
N THR A 302 -5.46 -4.22 26.15
CA THR A 302 -5.91 -5.30 27.04
C THR A 302 -5.44 -5.12 28.48
N GLU A 303 -4.34 -4.44 28.70
CA GLU A 303 -3.88 -4.06 30.04
C GLU A 303 -4.91 -3.17 30.74
N HIS A 304 -5.45 -2.19 30.05
CA HIS A 304 -6.55 -1.33 30.56
C HIS A 304 -7.85 -2.10 30.78
N SER A 305 -8.04 -3.25 30.17
CA SER A 305 -9.22 -4.11 30.35
C SER A 305 -9.07 -5.13 31.48
N GLY A 306 -7.98 -5.08 32.26
CA GLY A 306 -7.77 -5.94 33.43
C GLY A 306 -7.27 -7.36 33.10
N PHE A 307 -6.73 -7.60 31.91
CA PHE A 307 -6.17 -8.90 31.51
C PHE A 307 -4.69 -9.11 31.91
N GLY A 308 -4.14 -8.24 32.74
CA GLY A 308 -2.75 -8.30 33.18
C GLY A 308 -1.79 -7.64 32.19
N SER A 309 -0.50 -7.79 32.44
CA SER A 309 0.55 -7.13 31.64
C SER A 309 0.63 -7.72 30.24
N ALA A 310 0.54 -6.89 29.24
CA ALA A 310 0.76 -7.27 27.84
C ALA A 310 2.27 -7.45 27.59
N LEU A 311 2.62 -8.54 26.91
CA LEU A 311 4.01 -8.84 26.54
C LEU A 311 4.33 -8.49 25.08
N TYR A 312 3.32 -8.33 24.22
CA TYR A 312 3.39 -8.17 22.77
C TYR A 312 4.07 -9.31 22.00
N ILE A 313 4.92 -10.05 22.65
CA ILE A 313 5.73 -11.11 22.05
C ILE A 313 5.21 -12.52 22.32
N GLY A 314 4.17 -12.67 23.17
CA GLY A 314 3.71 -13.99 23.64
C GLY A 314 3.22 -14.90 22.51
N ASP A 315 2.47 -14.37 21.56
CA ASP A 315 1.97 -15.12 20.39
C ASP A 315 3.12 -15.58 19.47
N GLU A 316 4.08 -14.71 19.20
CA GLU A 316 5.22 -15.05 18.35
C GLU A 316 6.18 -16.00 19.05
N TRP A 317 6.41 -15.82 20.33
CA TRP A 317 7.21 -16.75 21.14
C TRP A 317 6.62 -18.17 21.11
N ALA A 318 5.31 -18.31 21.31
CA ALA A 318 4.64 -19.59 21.28
C ALA A 318 4.74 -20.28 19.91
N LYS A 319 4.59 -19.52 18.82
CA LYS A 319 4.76 -20.04 17.45
C LYS A 319 6.18 -20.48 17.17
N ARG A 320 7.19 -19.72 17.60
CA ARG A 320 8.60 -20.10 17.46
C ARG A 320 8.92 -21.35 18.26
N ALA A 321 8.48 -21.43 19.51
CA ALA A 321 8.64 -22.62 20.33
C ALA A 321 7.99 -23.88 19.70
N GLN A 322 6.80 -23.73 19.11
CA GLN A 322 6.14 -24.83 18.38
C GLN A 322 6.97 -25.25 17.16
N PHE A 323 7.48 -24.29 16.40
CA PHE A 323 8.33 -24.54 15.23
C PHE A 323 9.64 -25.26 15.62
N ASP A 324 10.31 -24.79 16.68
CA ASP A 324 11.55 -25.38 17.18
C ASP A 324 11.34 -26.82 17.69
N MET A 325 10.13 -27.16 18.13
CA MET A 325 9.73 -28.55 18.45
C MET A 325 9.45 -29.39 17.20
N GLY A 326 9.71 -28.89 15.99
CA GLY A 326 9.48 -29.58 14.73
C GLY A 326 8.01 -29.64 14.28
N GLN A 327 7.15 -28.82 14.85
CA GLN A 327 5.73 -28.77 14.47
C GLN A 327 5.47 -27.61 13.50
N PRO A 328 4.53 -27.77 12.54
CA PRO A 328 4.10 -26.64 11.70
C PRO A 328 3.55 -25.49 12.55
N ALA A 329 4.08 -24.30 12.35
CA ALA A 329 3.62 -23.08 13.00
C ALA A 329 3.59 -21.91 12.00
N PRO A 330 2.62 -21.00 12.11
CA PRO A 330 2.67 -19.74 11.37
C PRO A 330 3.92 -18.96 11.75
N ARG A 331 4.54 -18.31 10.76
CA ARG A 331 5.64 -17.39 11.01
C ARG A 331 5.13 -15.97 11.05
N GLY A 332 5.79 -15.12 11.81
CA GLY A 332 5.49 -13.70 11.93
C GLY A 332 6.74 -12.88 12.21
N THR A 333 6.62 -11.59 12.02
CA THR A 333 7.59 -10.58 12.44
C THR A 333 6.85 -9.35 12.92
N PHE A 334 7.55 -8.45 13.56
CA PHE A 334 7.01 -7.16 13.99
C PHE A 334 7.31 -6.11 12.93
N ALA A 335 6.36 -5.19 12.73
CA ALA A 335 6.54 -4.05 11.86
C ALA A 335 5.75 -2.85 12.40
N HIS A 336 6.27 -1.66 12.19
CA HIS A 336 5.50 -0.44 12.35
C HIS A 336 4.54 -0.29 11.18
N ILE A 337 3.30 0.08 11.45
CA ILE A 337 2.28 0.29 10.42
C ILE A 337 1.99 1.79 10.32
N TYR A 338 2.03 2.28 9.09
CA TYR A 338 1.57 3.62 8.76
C TYR A 338 0.37 3.51 7.82
N LEU A 339 -0.62 4.35 8.02
CA LEU A 339 -1.81 4.46 7.20
C LEU A 339 -1.93 5.89 6.70
N ASN A 340 -1.74 6.09 5.38
CA ASN A 340 -1.66 7.43 4.78
C ASN A 340 -0.69 8.36 5.51
N GLY A 341 0.49 7.86 5.85
CA GLY A 341 1.54 8.61 6.55
C GLY A 341 1.35 8.77 8.06
N MET A 342 0.21 8.37 8.61
CA MET A 342 -0.03 8.36 10.06
C MET A 342 0.46 7.06 10.67
N TYR A 343 1.12 7.12 11.80
CA TYR A 343 1.41 5.95 12.62
C TYR A 343 0.09 5.33 13.11
N TRP A 344 -0.02 4.00 12.94
CA TRP A 344 -1.32 3.35 13.09
C TRP A 344 -1.34 2.23 14.11
#